data_a89fed741fcaadacf695ff40814b0060
#
_entry.id   a89fed741fcaadacf695ff40814b0060
#
_cell.length_a   1.000
_cell.length_b   1.000
_cell.length_c   1.000
_cell.angle_alpha   90.00
_cell.angle_beta   90.00
_cell.angle_gamma   90.00
#
_symmetry.space_group_name_H-M   'P 1'
#
loop_
_entity.id
_entity.type
_entity.pdbx_description
1 polymer ?
#
loop_
_entity_poly.entity_id
_entity_poly.type
_entity_poly.pdbx_seq_one_letter_code
_entity_poly.pdbx_strand_id
1 'polypeptide(L)'
;HIGKGRSVGTAVSDILEYVKDTEKTDQGRLVTCFQCNPEIADAEFCFSKRRYQTSTGRKQENDVIAYHVRQSFKPGEITPEEANRLGCEFAERFLKGNHAYIVCTHIDKKHIHNHIIWNSTALSCDRKLRNFWGSTKAVRHLSDLICAENGLSIVEHPNRHGKSYNKWRGERAEPTQPEQVRSEIDAALSQKPADWDAFVALLAENGCEVKRRGKTLSFRGAGWERFIRADRLGENYLEAALLDAILGRQEHTCLLYTSDAADDK
;
A
#
# COMPACT_ATOMS: atom_id res chain seq x y z
N HIS A 1 -5.39 -2.31 -7.98
CA HIS A 1 -5.47 -2.87 -9.35
C HIS A 1 -5.37 -4.39 -9.29
N ILE A 2 -6.42 -5.08 -9.72
CA ILE A 2 -6.46 -6.53 -9.79
C ILE A 2 -6.29 -6.91 -11.26
N GLY A 3 -5.31 -7.78 -11.58
CA GLY A 3 -5.15 -8.27 -12.95
C GLY A 3 -3.76 -8.21 -13.57
N LYS A 4 -2.69 -7.99 -12.78
CA LYS A 4 -1.31 -8.08 -13.32
C LYS A 4 -0.68 -9.46 -13.07
N GLY A 5 -0.26 -10.15 -14.12
CA GLY A 5 0.68 -11.28 -14.06
C GLY A 5 0.12 -12.69 -13.87
N ARG A 6 -1.22 -12.87 -13.76
CA ARG A 6 -1.92 -14.17 -13.82
C ARG A 6 -3.07 -14.08 -14.80
N SER A 7 -3.70 -15.23 -15.13
CA SER A 7 -4.94 -15.15 -15.92
C SER A 7 -5.89 -14.23 -15.17
N VAL A 8 -6.37 -13.23 -15.86
CA VAL A 8 -7.05 -12.05 -15.28
C VAL A 8 -8.31 -12.45 -14.50
N GLY A 9 -8.95 -13.57 -14.87
CA GLY A 9 -10.11 -14.15 -14.16
C GLY A 9 -9.74 -14.72 -12.80
N THR A 10 -8.66 -15.47 -12.72
CA THR A 10 -8.20 -16.14 -11.49
C THR A 10 -7.86 -15.12 -10.39
N ALA A 11 -7.22 -14.00 -10.73
CA ALA A 11 -6.83 -13.01 -9.74
C ALA A 11 -8.03 -12.25 -9.13
N VAL A 12 -9.12 -12.09 -9.87
CA VAL A 12 -10.37 -11.49 -9.34
C VAL A 12 -11.10 -12.49 -8.47
N SER A 13 -11.17 -13.76 -8.91
CA SER A 13 -11.79 -14.84 -8.15
C SER A 13 -11.09 -15.04 -6.80
N ASP A 14 -9.77 -15.20 -6.78
CA ASP A 14 -8.97 -15.38 -5.56
C ASP A 14 -9.22 -14.25 -4.53
N ILE A 15 -9.30 -13.02 -4.99
CA ILE A 15 -9.56 -11.88 -4.09
C ILE A 15 -11.00 -11.87 -3.60
N LEU A 16 -11.97 -12.14 -4.45
CA LEU A 16 -13.38 -12.17 -4.05
C LEU A 16 -13.67 -13.33 -3.07
N GLU A 17 -13.05 -14.49 -3.26
CA GLU A 17 -13.11 -15.60 -2.29
C GLU A 17 -12.52 -15.18 -0.94
N TYR A 18 -11.34 -14.57 -0.95
CA TYR A 18 -10.69 -14.12 0.28
C TYR A 18 -11.50 -13.08 1.06
N VAL A 19 -12.11 -12.10 0.38
CA VAL A 19 -12.85 -11.02 1.07
C VAL A 19 -14.24 -11.42 1.48
N LYS A 20 -14.85 -12.42 0.84
CA LYS A 20 -16.16 -12.97 1.19
C LYS A 20 -16.10 -14.09 2.25
N ASP A 21 -14.91 -14.42 2.74
CA ASP A 21 -14.70 -15.45 3.75
C ASP A 21 -15.70 -15.30 4.91
N THR A 22 -16.52 -16.32 5.10
CA THR A 22 -17.64 -16.31 6.05
C THR A 22 -17.20 -16.15 7.49
N GLU A 23 -16.01 -16.67 7.87
CA GLU A 23 -15.47 -16.51 9.22
C GLU A 23 -15.10 -15.04 9.51
N LYS A 24 -14.70 -14.28 8.48
CA LYS A 24 -14.30 -12.87 8.61
C LYS A 24 -15.44 -11.89 8.48
N THR A 25 -16.55 -12.29 7.86
CA THR A 25 -17.69 -11.44 7.49
C THR A 25 -18.98 -11.74 8.26
N ASP A 26 -18.85 -12.30 9.47
CA ASP A 26 -19.98 -12.69 10.30
C ASP A 26 -20.99 -13.56 9.51
N GLN A 27 -20.53 -14.74 9.08
CA GLN A 27 -21.33 -15.69 8.27
C GLN A 27 -21.90 -15.08 6.98
N GLY A 28 -21.19 -14.11 6.41
CA GLY A 28 -21.61 -13.42 5.19
C GLY A 28 -22.59 -12.27 5.40
N ARG A 29 -23.01 -11.99 6.63
CA ARG A 29 -23.95 -10.88 6.96
C ARG A 29 -23.36 -9.51 6.62
N LEU A 30 -22.05 -9.37 6.67
CA LEU A 30 -21.31 -8.14 6.41
C LEU A 30 -20.79 -8.05 4.96
N VAL A 31 -21.49 -8.70 4.04
CA VAL A 31 -21.23 -8.62 2.59
C VAL A 31 -22.38 -7.91 1.92
N THR A 32 -22.12 -6.74 1.35
CA THR A 32 -23.08 -5.93 0.63
C THR A 32 -22.67 -5.75 -0.83
N CYS A 33 -23.60 -5.97 -1.75
CA CYS A 33 -23.38 -5.89 -3.18
C CYS A 33 -24.29 -4.86 -3.83
N PHE A 34 -23.80 -4.21 -4.87
CA PHE A 34 -24.57 -3.34 -5.74
C PHE A 34 -24.39 -3.77 -7.19
N GLN A 35 -25.51 -4.06 -7.86
CA GLN A 35 -25.57 -4.44 -9.28
C GLN A 35 -24.65 -5.63 -9.65
N CYS A 36 -24.44 -6.56 -8.72
CA CYS A 36 -23.79 -7.84 -8.94
C CYS A 36 -24.24 -8.88 -7.89
N ASN A 37 -24.11 -10.16 -8.26
CA ASN A 37 -24.32 -11.26 -7.34
C ASN A 37 -23.00 -11.65 -6.68
N PRO A 38 -22.90 -11.71 -5.34
CA PRO A 38 -21.65 -12.04 -4.63
C PRO A 38 -21.08 -13.41 -5.04
N GLU A 39 -21.93 -14.39 -5.42
CA GLU A 39 -21.48 -15.73 -5.77
C GLU A 39 -20.74 -15.80 -7.12
N ILE A 40 -21.11 -14.94 -8.07
CA ILE A 40 -20.60 -14.97 -9.45
C ILE A 40 -20.04 -13.62 -9.92
N ALA A 41 -19.69 -12.73 -8.98
CA ALA A 41 -19.25 -11.37 -9.31
C ALA A 41 -17.96 -11.33 -10.15
N ASP A 42 -17.06 -12.29 -9.99
CA ASP A 42 -15.88 -12.47 -10.82
C ASP A 42 -16.23 -12.72 -12.28
N ALA A 43 -17.19 -13.61 -12.54
CA ALA A 43 -17.70 -13.91 -13.87
C ALA A 43 -18.43 -12.70 -14.46
N GLU A 44 -19.25 -12.00 -13.68
CA GLU A 44 -19.97 -10.78 -14.10
C GLU A 44 -19.00 -9.65 -14.47
N PHE A 45 -17.93 -9.45 -13.70
CA PHE A 45 -16.91 -8.45 -13.99
C PHE A 45 -16.14 -8.79 -15.27
N CYS A 46 -15.79 -10.06 -15.44
CA CYS A 46 -15.16 -10.54 -16.67
C CYS A 46 -16.07 -10.40 -17.89
N PHE A 47 -17.37 -10.70 -17.73
CA PHE A 47 -18.37 -10.57 -18.79
C PHE A 47 -18.55 -9.11 -19.21
N SER A 48 -18.71 -8.20 -18.25
CA SER A 48 -18.83 -6.76 -18.52
C SER A 48 -17.63 -6.23 -19.29
N LYS A 49 -16.43 -6.71 -18.96
CA LYS A 49 -15.22 -6.37 -19.68
C LYS A 49 -15.24 -6.86 -21.13
N ARG A 50 -15.65 -8.12 -21.37
CA ARG A 50 -15.79 -8.66 -22.73
C ARG A 50 -16.79 -7.85 -23.54
N ARG A 51 -17.93 -7.52 -22.95
CA ARG A 51 -18.94 -6.65 -23.60
C ARG A 51 -18.35 -5.29 -23.97
N TYR A 52 -17.65 -4.63 -23.05
CA TYR A 52 -16.94 -3.38 -23.32
C TYR A 52 -15.97 -3.49 -24.51
N GLN A 53 -15.15 -4.56 -24.53
CA GLN A 53 -14.20 -4.78 -25.62
C GLN A 53 -14.90 -4.99 -26.96
N THR A 54 -15.99 -5.75 -26.98
CA THR A 54 -16.77 -6.01 -28.19
C THR A 54 -17.48 -4.75 -28.69
N SER A 55 -18.10 -3.98 -27.81
CA SER A 55 -18.89 -2.79 -28.20
C SER A 55 -18.02 -1.60 -28.59
N THR A 56 -16.83 -1.46 -28.01
CA THR A 56 -15.96 -0.29 -28.24
C THR A 56 -14.76 -0.57 -29.14
N GLY A 57 -14.45 -1.84 -29.42
CA GLY A 57 -13.23 -2.25 -30.11
C GLY A 57 -11.93 -2.02 -29.32
N ARG A 58 -12.00 -1.50 -28.09
CA ARG A 58 -10.84 -1.16 -27.26
C ARG A 58 -10.36 -2.36 -26.47
N LYS A 59 -9.20 -2.88 -26.83
CA LYS A 59 -8.53 -3.99 -26.15
C LYS A 59 -7.14 -3.56 -25.69
N GLN A 60 -6.83 -3.74 -24.40
CA GLN A 60 -5.51 -3.46 -23.82
C GLN A 60 -4.93 -4.73 -23.23
N GLU A 61 -3.64 -4.95 -23.42
CA GLU A 61 -2.94 -6.17 -23.01
C GLU A 61 -2.93 -6.39 -21.49
N ASN A 62 -2.79 -5.32 -20.70
CA ASN A 62 -2.78 -5.35 -19.24
C ASN A 62 -3.97 -4.60 -18.63
N ASP A 63 -5.16 -4.90 -19.12
CA ASP A 63 -6.36 -4.17 -18.76
C ASP A 63 -6.85 -4.54 -17.35
N VAL A 64 -7.13 -3.53 -16.53
CA VAL A 64 -7.66 -3.69 -15.17
C VAL A 64 -9.12 -4.14 -15.24
N ILE A 65 -9.49 -5.22 -14.51
CA ILE A 65 -10.89 -5.68 -14.39
C ILE A 65 -11.57 -5.03 -13.18
N ALA A 66 -10.88 -5.00 -12.06
CA ALA A 66 -11.46 -4.47 -10.83
C ALA A 66 -10.44 -3.62 -10.08
N TYR A 67 -10.95 -2.77 -9.23
CA TYR A 67 -10.18 -2.01 -8.24
C TYR A 67 -10.53 -2.51 -6.86
N HIS A 68 -9.59 -2.48 -5.96
CA HIS A 68 -9.73 -2.87 -4.58
C HIS A 68 -9.17 -1.77 -3.67
N VAL A 69 -9.96 -1.34 -2.72
CA VAL A 69 -9.60 -0.39 -1.66
C VAL A 69 -9.89 -1.05 -0.32
N ARG A 70 -9.02 -0.82 0.63
CA ARG A 70 -9.24 -1.18 2.04
C ARG A 70 -9.43 0.10 2.85
N GLN A 71 -10.52 0.17 3.60
CA GLN A 71 -10.83 1.23 4.55
C GLN A 71 -10.76 0.62 5.96
N SER A 72 -9.93 1.15 6.84
CA SER A 72 -9.73 0.61 8.20
C SER A 72 -10.11 1.66 9.23
N PHE A 73 -10.70 1.22 10.34
CA PHE A 73 -11.16 2.08 11.42
C PHE A 73 -10.32 1.83 12.67
N LYS A 74 -10.27 2.81 13.56
CA LYS A 74 -9.60 2.66 14.86
C LYS A 74 -10.36 1.63 15.71
N PRO A 75 -9.66 0.76 16.45
CA PRO A 75 -10.31 -0.20 17.32
C PRO A 75 -11.30 0.44 18.29
N GLY A 76 -12.53 -0.11 18.35
CA GLY A 76 -13.56 0.30 19.29
C GLY A 76 -14.34 1.57 18.94
N GLU A 77 -14.06 2.23 17.80
CA GLU A 77 -14.77 3.47 17.44
C GLU A 77 -16.01 3.23 16.55
N ILE A 78 -16.19 2.03 16.01
CA ILE A 78 -17.27 1.74 15.05
C ILE A 78 -17.76 0.29 15.21
N THR A 79 -19.06 0.06 14.95
CA THR A 79 -19.63 -1.28 14.87
C THR A 79 -19.43 -1.89 13.48
N PRO A 80 -19.46 -3.24 13.35
CA PRO A 80 -19.31 -3.89 12.04
C PRO A 80 -20.36 -3.45 11.01
N GLU A 81 -21.60 -3.30 11.44
CA GLU A 81 -22.72 -2.89 10.58
C GLU A 81 -22.55 -1.44 10.09
N GLU A 82 -22.13 -0.54 10.99
CA GLU A 82 -21.79 0.83 10.60
C GLU A 82 -20.60 0.90 9.66
N ALA A 83 -19.57 0.13 9.92
CA ALA A 83 -18.41 0.05 9.03
C ALA A 83 -18.82 -0.40 7.62
N ASN A 84 -19.67 -1.43 7.50
CA ASN A 84 -20.22 -1.89 6.23
C ASN A 84 -21.03 -0.79 5.52
N ARG A 85 -21.91 -0.12 6.26
CA ARG A 85 -22.71 1.02 5.74
C ARG A 85 -21.80 2.13 5.18
N LEU A 86 -20.72 2.52 5.93
CA LEU A 86 -19.78 3.54 5.48
C LEU A 86 -18.95 3.09 4.26
N GLY A 87 -18.65 1.80 4.16
CA GLY A 87 -18.03 1.23 2.95
C GLY A 87 -18.93 1.33 1.72
N CYS A 88 -20.24 1.08 1.89
CA CYS A 88 -21.23 1.27 0.83
C CYS A 88 -21.36 2.74 0.45
N GLU A 89 -21.45 3.63 1.43
CA GLU A 89 -21.51 5.08 1.20
C GLU A 89 -20.29 5.58 0.44
N PHE A 90 -19.10 5.09 0.79
CA PHE A 90 -17.88 5.38 0.04
C PHE A 90 -18.00 4.95 -1.43
N ALA A 91 -18.45 3.71 -1.67
CA ALA A 91 -18.59 3.18 -3.02
C ALA A 91 -19.62 4.00 -3.83
N GLU A 92 -20.76 4.34 -3.26
CA GLU A 92 -21.79 5.15 -3.89
C GLU A 92 -21.30 6.55 -4.27
N ARG A 93 -20.66 7.26 -3.34
CA ARG A 93 -20.13 8.61 -3.60
C ARG A 93 -19.00 8.59 -4.61
N PHE A 94 -18.10 7.59 -4.55
CA PHE A 94 -16.95 7.49 -5.44
C PHE A 94 -17.33 7.06 -6.85
N LEU A 95 -18.22 6.06 -6.97
CA LEU A 95 -18.61 5.44 -8.26
C LEU A 95 -19.85 6.09 -8.88
N LYS A 96 -20.60 6.89 -8.11
CA LYS A 96 -21.80 7.61 -8.55
C LYS A 96 -22.84 6.70 -9.20
N GLY A 97 -23.00 5.46 -8.68
CA GLY A 97 -23.93 4.46 -9.19
C GLY A 97 -23.59 3.88 -10.57
N ASN A 98 -22.42 4.17 -11.13
CA ASN A 98 -22.07 3.74 -12.50
C ASN A 98 -21.35 2.38 -12.57
N HIS A 99 -20.93 1.81 -11.46
CA HIS A 99 -20.14 0.57 -11.43
C HIS A 99 -20.70 -0.41 -10.40
N ALA A 100 -20.71 -1.68 -10.73
CA ALA A 100 -21.01 -2.74 -9.77
C ALA A 100 -19.89 -2.82 -8.72
N TYR A 101 -20.27 -3.04 -7.45
CA TYR A 101 -19.29 -3.16 -6.36
C TYR A 101 -19.73 -4.17 -5.29
N ILE A 102 -18.76 -4.62 -4.52
CA ILE A 102 -18.93 -5.46 -3.33
C ILE A 102 -18.18 -4.80 -2.18
N VAL A 103 -18.83 -4.72 -1.02
CA VAL A 103 -18.25 -4.30 0.25
C VAL A 103 -18.29 -5.47 1.21
N CYS A 104 -17.11 -5.89 1.70
CA CYS A 104 -16.98 -6.95 2.70
C CYS A 104 -16.30 -6.36 3.93
N THR A 105 -16.98 -6.42 5.08
CA THR A 105 -16.43 -5.92 6.34
C THR A 105 -15.86 -7.08 7.14
N HIS A 106 -14.57 -6.99 7.45
CA HIS A 106 -13.84 -7.99 8.21
C HIS A 106 -13.73 -7.61 9.68
N ILE A 107 -14.00 -8.60 10.54
CA ILE A 107 -13.98 -8.50 12.00
C ILE A 107 -12.95 -9.45 12.66
N ASP A 108 -12.15 -10.13 11.86
CA ASP A 108 -11.14 -11.12 12.31
C ASP A 108 -9.90 -10.50 12.96
N LYS A 109 -9.77 -9.17 12.94
CA LYS A 109 -8.66 -8.42 13.51
C LYS A 109 -9.11 -7.51 14.66
N LYS A 110 -8.16 -6.99 15.43
CA LYS A 110 -8.43 -5.99 16.49
C LYS A 110 -9.15 -4.74 15.97
N HIS A 111 -9.00 -4.43 14.69
CA HIS A 111 -9.63 -3.30 14.02
C HIS A 111 -10.57 -3.77 12.91
N ILE A 112 -11.73 -3.17 12.85
CA ILE A 112 -12.71 -3.41 11.78
C ILE A 112 -12.20 -2.76 10.50
N HIS A 113 -12.34 -3.46 9.37
CA HIS A 113 -11.94 -2.90 8.08
C HIS A 113 -12.81 -3.42 6.93
N ASN A 114 -13.07 -2.55 5.98
CA ASN A 114 -13.80 -2.84 4.77
C ASN A 114 -12.84 -3.19 3.64
N HIS A 115 -13.21 -4.20 2.88
CA HIS A 115 -12.71 -4.45 1.53
C HIS A 115 -13.77 -3.98 0.54
N ILE A 116 -13.47 -2.95 -0.24
CA ILE A 116 -14.36 -2.35 -1.23
C ILE A 116 -13.81 -2.69 -2.60
N ILE A 117 -14.52 -3.53 -3.36
CA ILE A 117 -14.10 -3.99 -4.69
C ILE A 117 -15.16 -3.57 -5.69
N TRP A 118 -14.74 -2.95 -6.79
CA TRP A 118 -15.66 -2.55 -7.85
C TRP A 118 -15.15 -2.91 -9.24
N ASN A 119 -16.09 -3.16 -10.12
CA ASN A 119 -15.84 -3.40 -11.53
C ASN A 119 -15.24 -2.15 -12.20
N SER A 120 -14.14 -2.30 -12.92
CA SER A 120 -13.57 -1.19 -13.69
C SER A 120 -14.43 -0.75 -14.85
N THR A 121 -15.26 -1.66 -15.38
CA THR A 121 -16.20 -1.39 -16.46
C THR A 121 -17.50 -0.82 -15.90
N ALA A 122 -18.01 0.23 -16.50
CA ALA A 122 -19.30 0.80 -16.12
C ALA A 122 -20.45 -0.18 -16.45
N LEU A 123 -21.59 -0.04 -15.74
CA LEU A 123 -22.79 -0.85 -15.97
C LEU A 123 -23.31 -0.78 -17.41
N SER A 124 -23.13 0.37 -18.06
CA SER A 124 -23.46 0.57 -19.49
C SER A 124 -22.53 -0.21 -20.45
N CYS A 125 -21.41 -0.71 -19.99
CA CYS A 125 -20.38 -1.39 -20.78
C CYS A 125 -19.81 -0.56 -21.95
N ASP A 126 -19.92 0.76 -21.92
CA ASP A 126 -19.41 1.69 -22.94
C ASP A 126 -18.14 2.41 -22.53
N ARG A 127 -17.86 2.41 -21.23
CA ARG A 127 -16.72 3.12 -20.63
C ARG A 127 -16.14 2.35 -19.43
N LYS A 128 -14.94 2.77 -19.02
CA LYS A 128 -14.24 2.25 -17.84
C LYS A 128 -13.92 3.38 -16.88
N LEU A 129 -13.81 3.06 -15.58
CA LEU A 129 -13.27 3.98 -14.61
C LEU A 129 -11.85 4.37 -15.02
N ARG A 130 -11.63 5.66 -15.20
CA ARG A 130 -10.32 6.20 -15.51
C ARG A 130 -9.52 6.37 -14.21
N ASN A 131 -8.48 5.55 -14.03
CA ASN A 131 -7.50 5.81 -12.99
C ASN A 131 -6.64 7.00 -13.40
N PHE A 132 -6.56 8.05 -12.59
CA PHE A 132 -5.80 9.26 -12.83
C PHE A 132 -4.72 9.45 -11.76
N TRP A 133 -3.75 10.29 -12.02
CA TRP A 133 -2.61 10.50 -11.14
C TRP A 133 -2.99 10.85 -9.68
N GLY A 134 -4.13 11.51 -9.46
CA GLY A 134 -4.65 11.88 -8.14
C GLY A 134 -5.62 10.86 -7.49
N SER A 135 -5.90 9.72 -8.11
CA SER A 135 -6.93 8.77 -7.64
C SER A 135 -6.75 8.33 -6.20
N THR A 136 -5.51 8.04 -5.78
CA THR A 136 -5.22 7.62 -4.41
C THR A 136 -5.52 8.72 -3.39
N LYS A 137 -5.23 9.98 -3.75
CA LYS A 137 -5.57 11.14 -2.90
C LYS A 137 -7.08 11.33 -2.83
N ALA A 138 -7.80 11.19 -3.96
CA ALA A 138 -9.25 11.32 -4.01
C ALA A 138 -9.95 10.23 -3.17
N VAL A 139 -9.51 8.98 -3.28
CA VAL A 139 -10.00 7.85 -2.46
C VAL A 139 -9.81 8.13 -0.98
N ARG A 140 -8.62 8.58 -0.59
CA ARG A 140 -8.32 8.90 0.79
C ARG A 140 -9.14 10.07 1.30
N HIS A 141 -9.17 11.19 0.57
CA HIS A 141 -9.92 12.38 0.96
C HIS A 141 -11.41 12.07 1.16
N LEU A 142 -12.01 11.27 0.28
CA LEU A 142 -13.39 10.84 0.42
C LEU A 142 -13.60 9.97 1.66
N SER A 143 -12.68 9.03 1.94
CA SER A 143 -12.74 8.21 3.15
C SER A 143 -12.62 9.06 4.42
N ASP A 144 -11.67 9.99 4.45
CA ASP A 144 -11.47 10.91 5.59
C ASP A 144 -12.72 11.80 5.80
N LEU A 145 -13.33 12.29 4.71
CA LEU A 145 -14.55 13.08 4.76
C LEU A 145 -15.72 12.29 5.38
N ILE A 146 -15.95 11.06 4.89
CA ILE A 146 -17.01 10.18 5.42
C ILE A 146 -16.77 9.88 6.91
N CYS A 147 -15.52 9.59 7.30
CA CYS A 147 -15.19 9.38 8.71
C CYS A 147 -15.49 10.62 9.55
N ALA A 148 -15.08 11.80 9.11
CA ALA A 148 -15.32 13.06 9.81
C ALA A 148 -16.82 13.38 9.94
N GLU A 149 -17.62 13.18 8.88
CA GLU A 149 -19.08 13.36 8.87
C GLU A 149 -19.79 12.43 9.86
N ASN A 150 -19.21 11.27 10.17
CA ASN A 150 -19.75 10.29 11.12
C ASN A 150 -19.04 10.32 12.49
N GLY A 151 -18.24 11.35 12.79
CA GLY A 151 -17.57 11.54 14.09
C GLY A 151 -16.44 10.53 14.36
N LEU A 152 -15.91 9.89 13.33
CA LEU A 152 -14.83 8.91 13.44
C LEU A 152 -13.47 9.58 13.28
N SER A 153 -12.43 8.95 13.83
CA SER A 153 -11.06 9.45 13.75
C SER A 153 -10.51 9.39 12.32
N ILE A 154 -9.70 10.39 11.97
CA ILE A 154 -8.95 10.44 10.71
C ILE A 154 -7.45 10.47 10.98
N VAL A 155 -6.65 10.01 10.04
CA VAL A 155 -5.19 10.08 10.14
C VAL A 155 -4.72 11.44 9.64
N GLU A 156 -4.49 12.40 10.55
CA GLU A 156 -4.07 13.77 10.22
C GLU A 156 -2.70 13.82 9.55
N HIS A 157 -1.74 13.04 10.04
CA HIS A 157 -0.37 12.98 9.53
C HIS A 157 -0.03 11.60 8.97
N PRO A 158 -0.45 11.30 7.73
CA PRO A 158 -0.15 10.00 7.13
C PRO A 158 1.33 9.84 6.83
N ASN A 159 1.91 8.74 7.27
CA ASN A 159 3.26 8.36 6.87
C ASN A 159 3.36 8.30 5.34
N ARG A 160 4.22 9.13 4.74
CA ARG A 160 4.45 9.15 3.28
C ARG A 160 5.03 7.85 2.73
N HIS A 161 5.65 7.06 3.60
CA HIS A 161 6.29 5.79 3.29
C HIS A 161 5.57 4.63 4.02
N GLY A 162 4.31 4.38 3.69
CA GLY A 162 3.61 3.19 4.16
C GLY A 162 4.36 1.91 3.76
N LYS A 163 4.40 0.91 4.67
CA LYS A 163 4.96 -0.41 4.35
C LYS A 163 4.28 -0.97 3.10
N SER A 164 5.06 -1.51 2.15
CA SER A 164 4.47 -2.22 1.01
C SER A 164 3.66 -3.41 1.53
N TYR A 165 2.63 -3.82 0.76
CA TYR A 165 1.81 -4.98 1.11
C TYR A 165 2.64 -6.25 1.41
N ASN A 166 3.73 -6.47 0.66
CA ASN A 166 4.64 -7.58 0.89
C ASN A 166 5.39 -7.46 2.22
N LYS A 167 5.71 -6.24 2.66
CA LYS A 167 6.36 -6.00 3.96
C LYS A 167 5.37 -6.16 5.12
N TRP A 168 4.11 -5.84 4.92
CA TRP A 168 3.05 -6.03 5.91
C TRP A 168 2.68 -7.52 6.07
N ARG A 169 2.69 -8.29 4.99
CA ARG A 169 2.47 -9.75 5.03
C ARG A 169 3.62 -10.50 5.72
N GLY A 170 4.60 -9.75 6.18
CA GLY A 170 5.87 -9.98 6.72
C GLY A 170 6.17 -11.21 7.41
N GLU A 171 6.79 -11.90 7.67
CA GLU A 171 7.59 -12.76 8.53
C GLU A 171 8.83 -13.35 7.84
N ARG A 172 8.98 -13.22 6.52
CA ARG A 172 10.17 -13.68 5.78
C ARG A 172 10.48 -12.87 4.51
N ALA A 173 10.12 -11.61 4.45
CA ALA A 173 10.61 -10.79 3.35
C ALA A 173 12.08 -10.45 3.60
N GLU A 174 12.98 -10.85 2.72
CA GLU A 174 14.34 -10.35 2.70
C GLU A 174 14.32 -8.81 2.75
N PRO A 175 15.22 -8.19 3.53
CA PRO A 175 15.25 -6.74 3.65
C PRO A 175 15.37 -6.11 2.25
N THR A 176 14.60 -5.07 2.01
CA THR A 176 14.67 -4.34 0.73
C THR A 176 16.04 -3.70 0.55
N GLN A 177 16.44 -3.44 -0.69
CA GLN A 177 17.72 -2.78 -1.00
C GLN A 177 17.99 -1.51 -0.16
N PRO A 178 17.02 -0.57 0.01
CA PRO A 178 17.24 0.58 0.90
C PRO A 178 17.45 0.21 2.37
N GLU A 179 16.83 -0.87 2.83
CA GLU A 179 16.98 -1.32 4.22
C GLU A 179 18.30 -1.99 4.50
N GLN A 180 18.79 -2.79 3.55
CA GLN A 180 20.12 -3.37 3.64
C GLN A 180 21.19 -2.27 3.67
N VAL A 181 21.11 -1.27 2.76
CA VAL A 181 22.04 -0.13 2.77
C VAL A 181 21.98 0.66 4.07
N ARG A 182 20.78 0.90 4.62
CA ARG A 182 20.66 1.55 5.94
C ARG A 182 21.36 0.73 7.03
N SER A 183 21.11 -0.58 7.07
CA SER A 183 21.74 -1.48 8.04
C SER A 183 23.26 -1.47 7.93
N GLU A 184 23.81 -1.43 6.72
CA GLU A 184 25.26 -1.35 6.48
C GLU A 184 25.84 0.00 6.92
N ILE A 185 25.14 1.10 6.65
CA ILE A 185 25.52 2.44 7.12
C ILE A 185 25.48 2.50 8.66
N ASP A 186 24.41 2.01 9.27
CA ASP A 186 24.23 2.00 10.72
C ASP A 186 25.30 1.13 11.39
N ALA A 187 25.64 -0.03 10.82
CA ALA A 187 26.71 -0.90 11.29
C ALA A 187 28.10 -0.25 11.19
N ALA A 188 28.38 0.47 10.11
CA ALA A 188 29.62 1.21 9.93
C ALA A 188 29.75 2.36 10.94
N LEU A 189 28.68 3.12 11.18
CA LEU A 189 28.66 4.21 12.16
C LEU A 189 28.80 3.70 13.60
N SER A 190 28.23 2.51 13.91
CA SER A 190 28.35 1.91 15.24
C SER A 190 29.81 1.57 15.63
N GLN A 191 30.71 1.40 14.66
CA GLN A 191 32.13 1.19 14.85
C GLN A 191 32.92 2.48 15.13
N LYS A 192 32.20 3.63 15.15
CA LYS A 192 32.77 4.96 15.45
C LYS A 192 33.98 5.28 14.57
N PRO A 193 33.81 5.35 13.22
CA PRO A 193 34.90 5.69 12.31
C PRO A 193 35.48 7.07 12.67
N ALA A 194 36.82 7.19 12.58
CA ALA A 194 37.52 8.41 12.96
C ALA A 194 37.24 9.58 12.01
N ASP A 195 37.00 9.29 10.74
CA ASP A 195 36.74 10.25 9.69
C ASP A 195 35.87 9.65 8.56
N TRP A 196 35.62 10.44 7.53
CA TRP A 196 34.84 10.01 6.36
C TRP A 196 35.51 8.87 5.59
N ASP A 197 36.82 8.87 5.46
CA ASP A 197 37.53 7.86 4.67
C ASP A 197 37.51 6.51 5.40
N ALA A 198 37.64 6.50 6.72
CA ALA A 198 37.45 5.32 7.56
C ALA A 198 36.02 4.78 7.46
N PHE A 199 35.02 5.66 7.45
CA PHE A 199 33.61 5.27 7.25
C PHE A 199 33.37 4.62 5.89
N VAL A 200 33.92 5.19 4.83
CA VAL A 200 33.81 4.63 3.46
C VAL A 200 34.54 3.28 3.36
N ALA A 201 35.70 3.13 4.04
CA ALA A 201 36.41 1.86 4.09
C ALA A 201 35.59 0.76 4.77
N LEU A 202 34.94 1.04 5.91
CA LEU A 202 34.06 0.11 6.59
C LEU A 202 32.86 -0.30 5.73
N LEU A 203 32.28 0.62 4.97
CA LEU A 203 31.22 0.31 4.01
C LEU A 203 31.72 -0.61 2.90
N ALA A 204 32.92 -0.36 2.37
CA ALA A 204 33.51 -1.16 1.31
C ALA A 204 33.82 -2.60 1.78
N GLU A 205 34.26 -2.80 3.03
CA GLU A 205 34.47 -4.12 3.65
C GLU A 205 33.16 -4.94 3.67
N ASN A 206 32.01 -4.29 3.86
CA ASN A 206 30.68 -4.91 3.81
C ASN A 206 30.12 -5.00 2.39
N GLY A 207 30.90 -4.65 1.36
CA GLY A 207 30.47 -4.67 -0.04
C GLY A 207 29.53 -3.53 -0.46
N CYS A 208 29.45 -2.48 0.35
CA CYS A 208 28.67 -1.29 0.02
C CYS A 208 29.54 -0.23 -0.62
N GLU A 209 29.22 0.17 -1.84
CA GLU A 209 29.93 1.21 -2.58
C GLU A 209 29.30 2.58 -2.35
N VAL A 210 30.15 3.59 -2.18
CA VAL A 210 29.75 5.00 -2.03
C VAL A 210 30.14 5.78 -3.27
N LYS A 211 29.21 6.56 -3.80
CA LYS A 211 29.47 7.42 -4.96
C LYS A 211 28.96 8.83 -4.71
N ARG A 212 29.83 9.80 -4.95
CA ARG A 212 29.49 11.24 -4.89
C ARG A 212 29.47 11.83 -6.30
N ARG A 213 28.38 12.53 -6.63
CA ARG A 213 28.25 13.36 -7.85
C ARG A 213 27.78 14.76 -7.47
N GLY A 214 28.70 15.71 -7.47
CA GLY A 214 28.42 17.06 -6.99
C GLY A 214 27.93 17.04 -5.55
N LYS A 215 26.67 17.48 -5.33
CA LYS A 215 26.03 17.50 -4.00
C LYS A 215 25.23 16.21 -3.68
N THR A 216 25.26 15.21 -4.55
CA THR A 216 24.44 14.02 -4.40
C THR A 216 25.30 12.84 -3.96
N LEU A 217 25.05 12.34 -2.75
CA LEU A 217 25.61 11.13 -2.21
C LEU A 217 24.70 9.94 -2.58
N SER A 218 25.31 8.80 -2.92
CA SER A 218 24.58 7.59 -3.32
C SER A 218 25.32 6.36 -2.88
N PHE A 219 24.59 5.29 -2.54
CA PHE A 219 25.10 4.03 -2.04
C PHE A 219 24.64 2.86 -2.90
N ARG A 220 25.43 1.81 -2.99
CA ARG A 220 25.10 0.58 -3.69
C ARG A 220 25.61 -0.62 -2.89
N GLY A 221 24.70 -1.51 -2.48
CA GLY A 221 25.04 -2.76 -1.82
C GLY A 221 25.63 -3.81 -2.76
N ALA A 222 26.23 -4.84 -2.21
CA ALA A 222 26.85 -5.94 -2.95
C ALA A 222 25.86 -6.63 -3.89
N GLY A 223 26.29 -6.86 -5.14
CA GLY A 223 25.47 -7.56 -6.15
C GLY A 223 24.38 -6.74 -6.81
N TRP A 224 24.31 -5.42 -6.59
CA TRP A 224 23.29 -4.57 -7.21
C TRP A 224 23.81 -3.74 -8.37
N GLU A 225 22.95 -3.51 -9.36
CA GLU A 225 23.31 -2.71 -10.54
C GLU A 225 23.15 -1.20 -10.30
N ARG A 226 22.23 -0.78 -9.43
CA ARG A 226 21.81 0.63 -9.29
C ARG A 226 22.18 1.22 -7.95
N PHE A 227 22.67 2.47 -7.98
CA PHE A 227 22.89 3.28 -6.80
C PHE A 227 21.58 3.86 -6.26
N ILE A 228 21.44 3.88 -4.94
CA ILE A 228 20.35 4.51 -4.20
C ILE A 228 20.88 5.85 -3.66
N ARG A 229 20.18 6.94 -3.95
CA ARG A 229 20.54 8.26 -3.42
C ARG A 229 20.24 8.35 -1.93
N ALA A 230 21.09 9.08 -1.19
CA ALA A 230 20.96 9.30 0.24
C ALA A 230 19.61 9.89 0.64
N ASP A 231 19.03 10.79 -0.18
CA ASP A 231 17.70 11.37 0.03
C ASP A 231 16.56 10.33 0.04
N ARG A 232 16.77 9.16 -0.59
CA ARG A 232 15.84 8.04 -0.59
C ARG A 232 15.96 7.15 0.65
N LEU A 233 17.06 7.25 1.36
CA LEU A 233 17.30 6.51 2.60
C LEU A 233 16.66 7.21 3.81
N GLY A 234 16.52 8.53 3.76
CA GLY A 234 15.95 9.37 4.83
C GLY A 234 16.88 10.51 5.23
N GLU A 235 16.37 11.46 6.00
CA GLU A 235 17.12 12.67 6.40
C GLU A 235 18.38 12.35 7.21
N ASN A 236 18.33 11.32 8.07
CA ASN A 236 19.47 10.88 8.88
C ASN A 236 20.62 10.26 8.07
N TYR A 237 20.39 9.95 6.80
CA TYR A 237 21.38 9.35 5.88
C TYR A 237 21.91 10.37 4.85
N LEU A 238 21.54 11.64 4.97
CA LEU A 238 22.12 12.71 4.19
C LEU A 238 23.59 12.94 4.58
N GLU A 239 24.41 13.40 3.64
CA GLU A 239 25.84 13.60 3.85
C GLU A 239 26.15 14.42 5.11
N ALA A 240 25.40 15.53 5.32
CA ALA A 240 25.58 16.37 6.50
C ALA A 240 25.31 15.61 7.82
N ALA A 241 24.21 14.85 7.86
CA ALA A 241 23.85 14.07 9.05
C ALA A 241 24.87 12.94 9.33
N LEU A 242 25.38 12.29 8.30
CA LEU A 242 26.41 11.27 8.44
C LEU A 242 27.74 11.87 8.93
N LEU A 243 28.15 13.03 8.41
CA LEU A 243 29.33 13.75 8.88
C LEU A 243 29.20 14.20 10.34
N ASP A 244 28.03 14.70 10.73
CA ASP A 244 27.79 15.10 12.12
C ASP A 244 27.82 13.90 13.08
N ALA A 245 27.33 12.73 12.63
CA ALA A 245 27.42 11.48 13.38
C ALA A 245 28.88 10.98 13.52
N ILE A 246 29.65 11.01 12.44
CA ILE A 246 31.08 10.60 12.44
C ILE A 246 31.90 11.52 13.36
N LEU A 247 31.62 12.83 13.33
CA LEU A 247 32.28 13.82 14.16
C LEU A 247 31.78 13.87 15.61
N GLY A 248 30.80 13.02 15.97
CA GLY A 248 30.23 12.96 17.32
C GLY A 248 29.44 14.21 17.71
N ARG A 249 29.03 15.02 16.73
CA ARG A 249 28.24 16.25 16.95
C ARG A 249 26.77 15.96 17.17
N GLN A 250 26.27 14.86 16.61
CA GLN A 250 24.90 14.40 16.74
C GLN A 250 24.87 12.87 16.83
N GLU A 251 24.02 12.33 17.72
CA GLU A 251 23.77 10.88 17.72
C GLU A 251 23.01 10.46 16.47
N HIS A 252 23.52 9.45 15.78
CA HIS A 252 22.83 8.88 14.65
C HIS A 252 21.64 8.07 15.14
N THR A 253 20.43 8.55 14.82
CA THR A 253 19.21 7.81 15.12
C THR A 253 18.97 6.79 14.00
N CYS A 254 19.32 5.55 14.28
CA CYS A 254 18.96 4.41 13.46
C CYS A 254 17.46 4.41 13.21
N LEU A 255 17.02 4.39 11.95
CA LEU A 255 15.64 4.06 11.61
C LEU A 255 15.44 2.55 11.77
N LEU A 256 15.74 2.03 12.96
CA LEU A 256 15.27 0.72 13.36
C LEU A 256 13.75 0.80 13.36
N TYR A 257 13.17 0.06 12.48
CA TYR A 257 11.75 -0.22 12.47
C TYR A 257 11.42 -0.98 13.76
N THR A 258 11.07 -0.25 14.80
CA THR A 258 10.37 -0.83 15.94
C THR A 258 9.00 -1.19 15.44
N SER A 259 8.79 -2.47 15.15
CA SER A 259 7.49 -3.06 14.84
C SER A 259 6.51 -2.98 16.03
N ASP A 260 6.93 -2.40 17.15
CA ASP A 260 6.27 -2.49 18.44
C ASP A 260 5.69 -1.17 19.00
N ALA A 261 5.72 -0.08 18.24
CA ALA A 261 5.20 1.20 18.73
C ALA A 261 3.73 1.49 18.36
N ALA A 262 2.97 0.50 17.89
CA ALA A 262 1.57 0.67 17.54
C ALA A 262 0.60 -0.23 18.34
N ASP A 263 1.09 -1.03 19.28
CA ASP A 263 0.26 -1.98 20.03
C ASP A 263 0.13 -1.70 21.55
N ASP A 264 0.75 -0.62 22.05
CA ASP A 264 0.55 -0.23 23.45
C ASP A 264 0.25 1.28 23.54
N LYS A 265 -1.02 1.64 23.44
CA LYS A 265 -1.79 2.58 24.29
C LYS A 265 -3.19 2.76 23.74
#